data_cad6ec3828aa1a36fdc934cf6584f37f
#
_entry.id   cad6ec3828aa1a36fdc934cf6584f37f
#
_cell.length_a   1.000
_cell.length_b   1.000
_cell.length_c   1.000
_cell.angle_alpha   90.00
_cell.angle_beta   90.00
_cell.angle_gamma   90.00
#
_symmetry.space_group_name_H-M   'P 1'
#
loop_
_entity.id
_entity.type
_entity.pdbx_description
1 polymer ?
#
loop_
_entity_poly.entity_id
_entity_poly.type
_entity_poly.pdbx_seq_one_letter_code
_entity_poly.pdbx_strand_id
1 'polypeptide(L)'
;MPAYSFTLPAADGRDFVSDEHLPLIVYFYPKDNTPGCTTEGHDFNARLAQFEALGYTVAGISRDSVKSHQNFCAKQGFQFELLSDKDETVCKLFDVIKLKKL
;
A
#
# COMPACT_ATOMS: atom_id res chain seq x y z
N MET A 1 1.64 21.21 4.32
CA MET A 1 0.76 20.95 4.50
C MET A 1 0.18 20.00 3.90
N PRO A 2 0.64 18.94 3.86
CA PRO A 2 -0.01 18.03 3.01
C PRO A 2 -1.35 17.65 3.55
N ALA A 3 -2.30 17.78 2.70
CA ALA A 3 -3.65 17.34 2.98
C ALA A 3 -3.76 15.82 3.02
N TYR A 4 -2.68 15.11 2.67
CA TYR A 4 -2.73 13.67 2.49
C TYR A 4 -1.81 12.92 3.44
N SER A 5 -1.51 13.49 4.59
CA SER A 5 -0.76 12.79 5.64
C SER A 5 -1.64 11.73 6.30
N PHE A 6 -1.07 10.56 6.57
CA PHE A 6 -1.81 9.50 7.22
C PHE A 6 -0.87 8.59 8.02
N THR A 7 -1.46 7.81 8.92
CA THR A 7 -0.79 6.75 9.65
C THR A 7 -1.65 5.51 9.57
N LEU A 8 -1.09 4.40 9.11
CA LEU A 8 -1.80 3.13 8.98
C LEU A 8 -0.95 1.98 9.50
N PRO A 9 -1.59 0.93 10.04
CA PRO A 9 -0.83 -0.26 10.43
C PRO A 9 -0.30 -0.97 9.19
N ALA A 10 0.95 -1.40 9.26
CA ALA A 10 1.61 -2.08 8.17
C ALA A 10 1.72 -3.57 8.42
N ALA A 11 2.00 -4.34 7.36
CA ALA A 11 2.15 -5.78 7.45
C ALA A 11 3.27 -6.20 8.40
N ASP A 12 4.28 -5.35 8.62
CA ASP A 12 5.37 -5.67 9.53
C ASP A 12 5.00 -5.50 11.02
N GLY A 13 3.75 -5.12 11.31
CA GLY A 13 3.26 -4.96 12.67
C GLY A 13 3.50 -3.58 13.26
N ARG A 14 4.09 -2.66 12.52
CA ARG A 14 4.35 -1.30 12.96
C ARG A 14 3.39 -0.34 12.28
N ASP A 15 3.27 0.86 12.85
CA ASP A 15 2.53 1.92 12.18
C ASP A 15 3.41 2.56 11.13
N PHE A 16 2.82 2.79 9.97
CA PHE A 16 3.48 3.48 8.86
C PHE A 16 3.00 4.93 8.85
N VAL A 17 3.91 5.86 9.07
CA VAL A 17 3.61 7.29 9.09
C VAL A 17 4.07 7.89 7.76
N SER A 18 3.13 8.35 6.94
CA SER A 18 3.44 8.80 5.58
C SER A 18 4.51 9.88 5.53
N ASP A 19 4.47 10.82 6.47
CA ASP A 19 5.41 11.95 6.45
C ASP A 19 6.86 11.54 6.71
N GLU A 20 7.09 10.34 7.24
CA GLU A 20 8.43 9.83 7.49
C GLU A 20 9.03 9.14 6.27
N HIS A 21 8.27 9.01 5.19
CA HIS A 21 8.68 8.25 4.02
C HIS A 21 8.53 9.03 2.71
N LEU A 22 8.61 10.36 2.78
CA LEU A 22 8.48 11.18 1.58
C LEU A 22 9.79 11.23 0.81
N PRO A 23 9.77 11.27 -0.51
CA PRO A 23 8.57 11.16 -1.35
C PRO A 23 8.03 9.73 -1.40
N LEU A 24 6.72 9.61 -1.36
CA LEU A 24 6.04 8.34 -1.21
C LEU A 24 5.16 8.05 -2.44
N ILE A 25 5.29 6.84 -2.99
CA ILE A 25 4.40 6.35 -4.03
C ILE A 25 3.42 5.40 -3.37
N VAL A 26 2.13 5.71 -3.50
CA VAL A 26 1.06 4.92 -2.91
C VAL A 26 0.19 4.38 -4.02
N TYR A 27 -0.13 3.08 -3.97
CA TYR A 27 -1.12 2.53 -4.88
C TYR A 27 -2.22 1.85 -4.07
N PHE A 28 -3.43 1.92 -4.58
CA PHE A 28 -4.60 1.36 -3.93
C PHE A 28 -5.09 0.16 -4.71
N TYR A 29 -5.49 -0.90 -3.99
CA TYR A 29 -6.01 -2.09 -4.64
C TYR A 29 -7.16 -2.66 -3.80
N PRO A 30 -8.10 -3.39 -4.44
CA PRO A 30 -9.32 -3.80 -3.74
C PRO A 30 -9.14 -4.92 -2.75
N LYS A 31 -8.27 -5.89 -2.99
CA LYS A 31 -8.21 -7.06 -2.12
C LYS A 31 -6.93 -7.87 -2.35
N ASP A 32 -6.33 -8.33 -1.24
CA ASP A 32 -5.17 -9.23 -1.28
C ASP A 32 -5.50 -10.53 -2.01
N ASN A 33 -4.49 -11.12 -2.64
CA ASN A 33 -4.57 -12.43 -3.31
C ASN A 33 -5.51 -12.52 -4.49
N THR A 34 -5.99 -11.41 -5.04
CA THR A 34 -6.70 -11.44 -6.31
C THR A 34 -5.68 -11.44 -7.45
N PRO A 35 -6.00 -12.04 -8.62
CA PRO A 35 -5.02 -12.12 -9.71
C PRO A 35 -4.48 -10.77 -10.17
N GLY A 36 -5.36 -9.78 -10.34
CA GLY A 36 -4.93 -8.45 -10.78
C GLY A 36 -4.05 -7.77 -9.74
N CYS A 37 -4.42 -7.86 -8.46
CA CYS A 37 -3.64 -7.22 -7.39
C CYS A 37 -2.30 -7.92 -7.19
N THR A 38 -2.26 -9.23 -7.37
CA THR A 38 -1.01 -9.99 -7.30
C THR A 38 -0.05 -9.55 -8.41
N THR A 39 -0.55 -9.44 -9.64
CA THR A 39 0.24 -8.98 -10.78
C THR A 39 0.76 -7.56 -10.55
N GLU A 40 -0.11 -6.66 -10.08
CA GLU A 40 0.29 -5.28 -9.80
C GLU A 40 1.38 -5.23 -8.72
N GLY A 41 1.21 -6.03 -7.65
CA GLY A 41 2.22 -6.11 -6.60
C GLY A 41 3.57 -6.58 -7.12
N HIS A 42 3.58 -7.59 -7.99
CA HIS A 42 4.83 -8.07 -8.59
C HIS A 42 5.47 -7.02 -9.49
N ASP A 43 4.68 -6.24 -10.22
CA ASP A 43 5.21 -5.17 -11.05
C ASP A 43 5.90 -4.10 -10.21
N PHE A 44 5.29 -3.68 -9.09
CA PHE A 44 5.91 -2.73 -8.19
C PHE A 44 7.16 -3.33 -7.54
N ASN A 45 7.10 -4.59 -7.13
CA ASN A 45 8.22 -5.23 -6.47
C ASN A 45 9.41 -5.38 -7.42
N ALA A 46 9.15 -5.71 -8.69
CA ALA A 46 10.21 -5.84 -9.69
C ALA A 46 10.92 -4.51 -9.95
N ARG A 47 10.24 -3.39 -9.75
CA ARG A 47 10.78 -2.06 -9.99
C ARG A 47 11.17 -1.33 -8.71
N LEU A 48 11.06 -2.01 -7.57
CA LEU A 48 11.27 -1.36 -6.28
C LEU A 48 12.66 -0.74 -6.18
N ALA A 49 13.69 -1.46 -6.60
CA ALA A 49 15.05 -0.94 -6.55
C ALA A 49 15.21 0.34 -7.36
N GLN A 50 14.51 0.46 -8.50
CA GLN A 50 14.54 1.66 -9.32
C GLN A 50 13.89 2.84 -8.61
N PHE A 51 12.76 2.61 -7.96
CA PHE A 51 12.09 3.66 -7.20
C PHE A 51 12.94 4.10 -6.02
N GLU A 52 13.52 3.14 -5.30
CA GLU A 52 14.36 3.45 -4.15
C GLU A 52 15.64 4.20 -4.56
N ALA A 53 16.20 3.85 -5.70
CA ALA A 53 17.37 4.55 -6.21
C ALA A 53 17.07 6.03 -6.50
N LEU A 54 15.82 6.34 -6.81
CA LEU A 54 15.37 7.72 -7.03
C LEU A 54 14.89 8.39 -5.74
N GLY A 55 14.99 7.71 -4.60
CA GLY A 55 14.61 8.27 -3.32
C GLY A 55 13.15 8.08 -2.94
N TYR A 56 12.39 7.25 -3.67
CA TYR A 56 10.99 7.03 -3.38
C TYR A 56 10.78 5.81 -2.49
N THR A 57 9.78 5.90 -1.61
CA THR A 57 9.25 4.75 -0.87
C THR A 57 7.96 4.31 -1.56
N VAL A 58 7.71 3.00 -1.62
CA VAL A 58 6.49 2.45 -2.24
C VAL A 58 5.65 1.77 -1.18
N ALA A 59 4.35 2.00 -1.20
CA ALA A 59 3.41 1.34 -0.29
C ALA A 59 2.11 1.03 -1.02
N GLY A 60 1.57 -0.16 -0.78
CA GLY A 60 0.25 -0.55 -1.27
C GLY A 60 -0.78 -0.43 -0.14
N ILE A 61 -1.98 0.01 -0.46
CA ILE A 61 -3.05 0.21 0.53
C ILE A 61 -4.30 -0.52 0.08
N SER A 62 -4.88 -1.31 0.98
CA SER A 62 -6.20 -1.90 0.77
C SER A 62 -6.94 -1.94 2.10
N ARG A 63 -8.19 -2.41 2.06
CA ARG A 63 -9.01 -2.54 3.27
C ARG A 63 -8.76 -3.85 4.01
N ASP A 64 -7.89 -4.71 3.51
CA ASP A 64 -7.59 -5.97 4.16
C ASP A 64 -6.90 -5.77 5.50
N SER A 65 -6.98 -6.78 6.37
CA SER A 65 -6.37 -6.72 7.68
C SER A 65 -4.85 -6.83 7.60
N VAL A 66 -4.18 -6.44 8.68
CA VAL A 66 -2.72 -6.61 8.80
C VAL A 66 -2.34 -8.07 8.60
N LYS A 67 -3.11 -9.00 9.18
CA LYS A 67 -2.80 -10.42 9.03
C LYS A 67 -2.90 -10.88 7.58
N SER A 68 -3.92 -10.41 6.86
CA SER A 68 -4.06 -10.71 5.44
C SER A 68 -2.86 -10.21 4.66
N HIS A 69 -2.42 -8.98 4.94
CA HIS A 69 -1.24 -8.41 4.32
C HIS A 69 0.02 -9.20 4.64
N GLN A 70 0.17 -9.65 5.89
CA GLN A 70 1.32 -10.47 6.27
C GLN A 70 1.37 -11.75 5.43
N ASN A 71 0.24 -12.41 5.28
CA ASN A 71 0.15 -13.63 4.50
C ASN A 71 0.44 -13.38 3.02
N PHE A 72 -0.10 -12.29 2.50
CA PHE A 72 0.09 -11.92 1.09
C PHE A 72 1.56 -11.60 0.80
N CYS A 73 2.19 -10.79 1.64
CA CYS A 73 3.61 -10.47 1.49
C CYS A 73 4.49 -11.72 1.59
N ALA A 74 4.20 -12.58 2.57
CA ALA A 74 4.98 -13.80 2.76
C ALA A 74 4.85 -14.74 1.57
N LYS A 75 3.62 -14.89 1.05
CA LYS A 75 3.35 -15.78 -0.06
C LYS A 75 3.98 -15.31 -1.36
N GLN A 76 3.95 -14.00 -1.60
CA GLN A 76 4.41 -13.42 -2.86
C GLN A 76 5.83 -12.88 -2.82
N GLY A 77 6.40 -12.73 -1.62
CA GLY A 77 7.77 -12.22 -1.48
C GLY A 77 7.91 -10.73 -1.74
N PHE A 78 6.86 -9.95 -1.49
CA PHE A 78 6.93 -8.49 -1.67
C PHE A 78 7.87 -7.86 -0.65
N GLN A 79 8.69 -6.91 -1.09
CA GLN A 79 9.65 -6.22 -0.25
C GLN A 79 9.26 -4.79 0.08
N PHE A 80 8.13 -4.33 -0.38
CA PHE A 80 7.57 -3.03 -0.01
C PHE A 80 6.45 -3.21 1.00
N GLU A 81 6.00 -2.09 1.60
CA GLU A 81 4.99 -2.16 2.65
C GLU A 81 3.59 -2.31 2.10
N LEU A 82 2.79 -3.13 2.76
CA LEU A 82 1.35 -3.18 2.55
C LEU A 82 0.67 -2.64 3.80
N LEU A 83 -0.24 -1.70 3.62
CA LEU A 83 -0.87 -0.95 4.70
C LEU A 83 -2.35 -1.29 4.78
N SER A 84 -2.85 -1.43 6.01
CA SER A 84 -4.24 -1.81 6.27
C SER A 84 -5.09 -0.57 6.52
N ASP A 85 -6.06 -0.30 5.64
CA ASP A 85 -6.99 0.82 5.78
C ASP A 85 -8.40 0.26 5.98
N LYS A 86 -8.60 -0.51 7.06
CA LYS A 86 -9.87 -1.21 7.32
C LYS A 86 -11.07 -0.27 7.35
N ASP A 87 -10.89 0.90 7.89
CA ASP A 87 -11.97 1.87 8.03
C ASP A 87 -12.15 2.74 6.79
N GLU A 88 -11.36 2.51 5.75
CA GLU A 88 -11.42 3.27 4.50
C GLU A 88 -11.11 4.76 4.67
N THR A 89 -10.48 5.13 5.78
CA THR A 89 -10.17 6.52 6.07
C THR A 89 -9.25 7.13 5.02
N VAL A 90 -8.17 6.41 4.67
CA VAL A 90 -7.21 6.90 3.69
C VAL A 90 -7.77 6.77 2.28
N CYS A 91 -8.49 5.69 2.00
CA CYS A 91 -9.16 5.55 0.70
C CYS A 91 -10.10 6.72 0.44
N LYS A 92 -10.84 7.15 1.46
CA LYS A 92 -11.74 8.31 1.33
C LYS A 92 -10.96 9.60 1.21
N LEU A 93 -9.85 9.73 1.95
CA LEU A 93 -9.00 10.91 1.88
C LEU A 93 -8.51 11.14 0.46
N PHE A 94 -8.14 10.06 -0.25
CA PHE A 94 -7.66 10.13 -1.62
C PHE A 94 -8.80 10.00 -2.64
N ASP A 95 -10.04 9.83 -2.16
CA ASP A 95 -11.24 9.78 -3.02
C ASP A 95 -11.23 8.64 -4.02
N VAL A 96 -10.54 7.53 -3.69
CA VAL A 96 -10.39 6.42 -4.63
C VAL A 96 -11.57 5.46 -4.65
N ILE A 97 -12.37 5.44 -3.58
CA ILE A 97 -13.53 4.54 -3.50
C ILE A 97 -14.56 4.88 -4.56
N LYS A 98 -14.74 6.15 -4.87
CA LYS A 98 -15.67 6.57 -5.91
C LYS A 98 -15.33 5.99 -7.27
N LEU A 99 -14.05 5.82 -7.54
CA LEU A 99 -13.60 5.29 -8.82
C LEU A 99 -14.00 3.83 -9.00
N LYS A 100 -14.12 3.09 -7.91
CA LYS A 100 -14.44 1.67 -7.98
C LYS A 100 -15.90 1.41 -8.28
N LYS A 101 -16.74 2.41 -8.14
CA LYS A 101 -18.16 2.25 -8.41
C LYS A 101 -18.50 2.37 -9.89
N LEU A 102 -17.53 2.73 -10.65
CA LEU A 102 -17.73 2.82 -12.10
C LEU A 102 -17.64 1.43 -12.73
#